data_cb7cd60a0822ab57ac64f496df9f5941
#
_entry.id   cb7cd60a0822ab57ac64f496df9f5941
#
_cell.length_a   1.000
_cell.length_b   1.000
_cell.length_c   1.000
_cell.angle_alpha   90.00
_cell.angle_beta   90.00
_cell.angle_gamma   90.00
#
_symmetry.space_group_name_H-M   'P 1'
#
loop_
_entity.id
_entity.type
_entity.pdbx_description
1 polymer ?
#
loop_
_entity_poly.entity_id
_entity_poly.type
_entity_poly.pdbx_seq_one_letter_code
_entity_poly.pdbx_strand_id
1 'polypeptide(L)'
;EMVSQAGATLASGVTLVRDCGVPVDNSGVRDLVGPRLIRCGRHVARPKRYMRGLPLDVEDQRELPGVLADMARGSDGWVKIVGDWIDRSGGVDSDLMPLWEPAVLRDAVAAVHEAGARIAVHAFSHRVIDSLIEAGVDDIEHGSGIDADQASEIAARGIAVTPTLRQVELFRHFAAQAGTKYPVYAATMQAMYDNRRE
;
A
#
# COMPACT_ATOMS: atom_id res chain seq x y z
N GLU A 1 17.31 -17.92 -5.99
CA GLU A 1 16.68 -17.25 -4.84
C GLU A 1 15.16 -17.39 -4.90
N MET A 2 14.47 -17.01 -5.98
CA MET A 2 13.00 -17.15 -6.15
C MET A 2 12.51 -18.58 -5.93
N VAL A 3 13.18 -19.60 -6.49
CA VAL A 3 12.82 -21.03 -6.31
C VAL A 3 12.83 -21.42 -4.83
N SER A 4 13.90 -21.07 -4.13
CA SER A 4 14.06 -21.37 -2.70
C SER A 4 12.98 -20.67 -1.87
N GLN A 5 12.69 -19.40 -2.19
CA GLN A 5 11.67 -18.62 -1.49
C GLN A 5 10.26 -19.20 -1.73
N ALA A 6 9.92 -19.56 -2.96
CA ALA A 6 8.62 -20.15 -3.30
C ALA A 6 8.39 -21.47 -2.54
N GLY A 7 9.39 -22.35 -2.54
CA GLY A 7 9.33 -23.62 -1.79
C GLY A 7 9.18 -23.41 -0.28
N ALA A 8 9.94 -22.49 0.32
CA ALA A 8 9.86 -22.17 1.74
C ALA A 8 8.49 -21.59 2.13
N THR A 9 7.95 -20.72 1.28
CA THR A 9 6.63 -20.12 1.48
C THR A 9 5.53 -21.17 1.45
N LEU A 10 5.58 -22.10 0.48
CA LEU A 10 4.62 -23.20 0.40
C LEU A 10 4.75 -24.14 1.61
N ALA A 11 5.98 -24.47 2.01
CA ALA A 11 6.25 -25.34 3.15
C ALA A 11 5.76 -24.74 4.49
N SER A 12 5.66 -23.42 4.59
CA SER A 12 5.06 -22.73 5.75
C SER A 12 3.52 -22.75 5.77
N GLY A 13 2.88 -23.37 4.77
CA GLY A 13 1.41 -23.48 4.68
C GLY A 13 0.76 -22.36 3.85
N VAL A 14 1.52 -21.44 3.28
CA VAL A 14 0.99 -20.37 2.41
C VAL A 14 0.77 -20.94 1.00
N THR A 15 -0.48 -21.01 0.57
CA THR A 15 -0.87 -21.58 -0.73
C THR A 15 -1.18 -20.54 -1.79
N LEU A 16 -1.40 -19.27 -1.40
CA LEU A 16 -1.67 -18.14 -2.28
C LEU A 16 -0.90 -16.92 -1.80
N VAL A 17 -0.28 -16.22 -2.74
CA VAL A 17 0.40 -14.93 -2.50
C VAL A 17 -0.09 -13.90 -3.51
N ARG A 18 -0.47 -12.71 -3.05
CA ARG A 18 -0.61 -11.54 -3.90
C ARG A 18 0.70 -10.74 -3.80
N ASP A 19 1.46 -10.73 -4.88
CA ASP A 19 2.64 -9.88 -5.02
C ASP A 19 2.20 -8.47 -5.36
N CYS A 20 2.39 -7.57 -4.40
CA CYS A 20 2.00 -6.16 -4.52
C CYS A 20 2.86 -5.36 -5.52
N GLY A 21 3.80 -6.00 -6.19
CA GLY A 21 4.56 -5.43 -7.30
C GLY A 21 6.04 -5.30 -7.01
N VAL A 22 6.81 -5.62 -8.03
CA VAL A 22 8.27 -5.55 -8.02
C VAL A 22 8.77 -4.86 -9.31
N PRO A 23 9.96 -4.23 -9.29
CA PRO A 23 10.49 -3.52 -10.46
C PRO A 23 11.07 -4.46 -11.54
N VAL A 24 11.01 -5.77 -11.32
CA VAL A 24 11.54 -6.79 -12.23
C VAL A 24 10.43 -7.71 -12.70
N ASP A 25 10.59 -8.31 -13.87
CA ASP A 25 9.68 -9.34 -14.34
C ASP A 25 9.83 -10.60 -13.47
N ASN A 26 8.75 -10.97 -12.80
CA ASN A 26 8.64 -12.17 -11.98
C ASN A 26 7.68 -13.22 -12.57
N SER A 27 7.35 -13.11 -13.86
CA SER A 27 6.39 -14.02 -14.52
C SER A 27 6.81 -15.50 -14.44
N GLY A 28 8.12 -15.76 -14.51
CA GLY A 28 8.68 -17.12 -14.40
C GLY A 28 8.45 -17.81 -13.04
N VAL A 29 8.01 -17.07 -12.00
CA VAL A 29 7.66 -17.69 -10.70
C VAL A 29 6.42 -18.59 -10.80
N ARG A 30 5.56 -18.39 -11.81
CA ARG A 30 4.37 -19.23 -12.03
C ARG A 30 4.69 -20.68 -12.33
N ASP A 31 5.85 -20.94 -12.91
CA ASP A 31 6.30 -22.28 -13.31
C ASP A 31 7.02 -23.01 -12.18
N LEU A 32 7.19 -22.34 -11.01
CA LEU A 32 7.87 -22.92 -9.87
C LEU A 32 6.91 -23.69 -8.96
N VAL A 33 7.43 -24.70 -8.28
CA VAL A 33 6.72 -25.35 -7.17
C VAL A 33 6.65 -24.34 -6.00
N GLY A 34 5.48 -23.81 -5.78
CA GLY A 34 5.26 -22.75 -4.78
C GLY A 34 3.78 -22.42 -4.60
N PRO A 35 3.45 -21.37 -3.84
CA PRO A 35 2.09 -20.87 -3.73
C PRO A 35 1.60 -20.33 -5.09
N ARG A 36 0.29 -20.36 -5.30
CA ARG A 36 -0.32 -19.63 -6.41
C ARG A 36 0.03 -18.14 -6.28
N LEU A 37 0.44 -17.53 -7.39
CA LEU A 37 0.84 -16.14 -7.44
C LEU A 37 -0.20 -15.29 -8.19
N ILE A 38 -0.61 -14.18 -7.57
CA ILE A 38 -1.37 -13.08 -8.19
C ILE A 38 -0.43 -11.87 -8.23
N ARG A 39 -0.18 -11.30 -9.40
CA ARG A 39 0.77 -10.20 -9.57
C ARG A 39 0.05 -8.89 -9.83
N CYS A 40 0.42 -7.86 -9.06
CA CYS A 40 -0.04 -6.48 -9.26
C CYS A 40 0.81 -5.71 -10.29
N GLY A 41 1.88 -6.32 -10.83
CA GLY A 41 2.84 -5.62 -11.67
C GLY A 41 3.85 -4.84 -10.86
N ARG A 42 3.74 -3.53 -10.78
CA ARG A 42 4.64 -2.66 -10.04
C ARG A 42 3.86 -1.72 -9.12
N HIS A 43 4.42 -1.36 -7.96
CA HIS A 43 3.86 -0.30 -7.12
C HIS A 43 3.84 1.03 -7.86
N VAL A 44 2.84 1.87 -7.60
CA VAL A 44 2.80 3.25 -8.11
C VAL A 44 2.86 4.22 -6.94
N ALA A 45 3.71 5.22 -7.03
CA ALA A 45 3.85 6.26 -6.01
C ALA A 45 4.20 7.61 -6.64
N ARG A 46 4.20 8.66 -5.82
CA ARG A 46 4.80 9.95 -6.20
C ARG A 46 6.32 9.86 -6.08
N PRO A 47 7.10 10.65 -6.87
CA PRO A 47 8.55 10.66 -6.80
C PRO A 47 9.07 10.91 -5.38
N LYS A 48 10.01 10.12 -4.93
CA LYS A 48 10.61 10.18 -3.59
C LYS A 48 9.65 9.92 -2.41
N ARG A 49 8.45 9.45 -2.70
CA ARG A 49 7.41 9.18 -1.71
C ARG A 49 7.16 7.69 -1.54
N TYR A 50 8.20 6.90 -1.59
CA TYR A 50 8.30 5.49 -1.19
C TYR A 50 9.76 5.02 -1.18
N MET A 51 9.98 3.70 -1.12
CA MET A 51 11.32 3.09 -1.21
C MET A 51 11.91 3.32 -2.60
N ARG A 52 13.16 3.78 -2.65
CA ARG A 52 13.83 4.12 -3.92
C ARG A 52 13.92 2.91 -4.86
N GLY A 53 13.56 3.13 -6.11
CA GLY A 53 13.67 2.15 -7.19
C GLY A 53 12.60 1.06 -7.17
N LEU A 54 11.75 1.00 -6.15
CA LEU A 54 10.66 0.03 -6.08
C LEU A 54 9.44 0.48 -6.90
N PRO A 55 8.86 1.69 -6.70
CA PRO A 55 7.66 2.10 -7.41
C PRO A 55 7.95 2.57 -8.84
N LEU A 56 6.91 2.60 -9.64
CA LEU A 56 6.79 3.47 -10.79
C LEU A 56 6.41 4.86 -10.26
N ASP A 57 7.24 5.85 -10.52
CA ASP A 57 7.00 7.23 -10.10
C ASP A 57 6.06 7.92 -11.09
N VAL A 58 4.94 8.50 -10.59
CA VAL A 58 4.00 9.34 -11.34
C VAL A 58 4.17 10.79 -10.86
N GLU A 59 4.78 11.62 -11.70
CA GLU A 59 5.06 13.02 -11.36
C GLU A 59 3.82 13.91 -11.41
N ASP A 60 3.03 13.80 -12.44
CA ASP A 60 1.73 14.49 -12.54
C ASP A 60 0.62 13.55 -12.07
N GLN A 61 0.02 13.85 -10.93
CA GLN A 61 -1.04 12.99 -10.39
C GLN A 61 -2.24 12.83 -11.34
N ARG A 62 -2.47 13.77 -12.25
CA ARG A 62 -3.55 13.68 -13.25
C ARG A 62 -3.37 12.51 -14.23
N GLU A 63 -2.15 12.00 -14.35
CA GLU A 63 -1.85 10.81 -15.17
C GLU A 63 -2.20 9.50 -14.46
N LEU A 64 -2.41 9.52 -13.13
CA LEU A 64 -2.62 8.31 -12.33
C LEU A 64 -3.73 7.40 -12.87
N PRO A 65 -4.94 7.90 -13.25
CA PRO A 65 -6.01 7.03 -13.77
C PRO A 65 -5.58 6.26 -15.02
N GLY A 66 -4.93 6.94 -15.96
CA GLY A 66 -4.44 6.31 -17.21
C GLY A 66 -3.34 5.28 -16.94
N VAL A 67 -2.37 5.63 -16.09
CA VAL A 67 -1.28 4.72 -15.70
C VAL A 67 -1.83 3.45 -15.04
N LEU A 68 -2.79 3.58 -14.12
CA LEU A 68 -3.35 2.42 -13.41
C LEU A 68 -4.24 1.58 -14.33
N ALA A 69 -5.01 2.18 -15.25
CA ALA A 69 -5.78 1.43 -16.23
C ALA A 69 -4.88 0.60 -17.17
N ASP A 70 -3.74 1.15 -17.60
CA ASP A 70 -2.75 0.42 -18.40
C ASP A 70 -2.14 -0.74 -17.62
N MET A 71 -1.78 -0.51 -16.36
CA MET A 71 -1.25 -1.55 -15.48
C MET A 71 -2.27 -2.64 -15.19
N ALA A 72 -3.53 -2.28 -14.99
CA ALA A 72 -4.62 -3.22 -14.74
C ALA A 72 -4.76 -4.23 -15.88
N ARG A 73 -4.67 -3.78 -17.15
CA ARG A 73 -4.71 -4.64 -18.34
C ARG A 73 -3.56 -5.64 -18.42
N GLY A 74 -2.41 -5.32 -17.84
CA GLY A 74 -1.22 -6.18 -17.80
C GLY A 74 -1.03 -7.01 -16.53
N SER A 75 -1.90 -6.84 -15.54
CA SER A 75 -1.82 -7.49 -14.23
C SER A 75 -2.62 -8.80 -14.16
N ASP A 76 -2.56 -9.49 -13.04
CA ASP A 76 -3.39 -10.65 -12.73
C ASP A 76 -4.73 -10.23 -12.06
N GLY A 77 -5.28 -9.08 -12.45
CA GLY A 77 -6.54 -8.54 -11.96
C GLY A 77 -6.37 -7.68 -10.69
N TRP A 78 -5.16 -7.24 -10.37
CA TRP A 78 -4.87 -6.34 -9.27
C TRP A 78 -3.80 -5.32 -9.63
N VAL A 79 -3.95 -4.10 -9.11
CA VAL A 79 -2.91 -3.07 -9.13
C VAL A 79 -2.61 -2.60 -7.71
N LYS A 80 -1.45 -1.98 -7.51
CA LYS A 80 -1.02 -1.49 -6.19
C LYS A 80 -0.52 -0.07 -6.27
N ILE A 81 -1.02 0.79 -5.36
CA ILE A 81 -0.51 2.14 -5.18
C ILE A 81 -0.08 2.40 -3.73
N VAL A 82 0.70 3.44 -3.54
CA VAL A 82 1.02 3.98 -2.22
C VAL A 82 0.06 5.14 -1.95
N GLY A 83 -0.74 5.02 -0.88
CA GLY A 83 -1.74 6.02 -0.51
C GLY A 83 -1.15 7.17 0.30
N ASP A 84 -0.22 6.86 1.21
CA ASP A 84 0.47 7.86 2.04
C ASP A 84 1.95 7.50 2.25
N TRP A 85 2.74 8.50 2.56
CA TRP A 85 4.14 8.35 2.92
C TRP A 85 4.65 9.58 3.66
N ILE A 86 5.79 9.46 4.35
CA ILE A 86 6.40 10.63 4.98
C ILE A 86 6.74 11.71 3.96
N ASP A 87 6.26 12.92 4.20
CA ASP A 87 6.70 14.11 3.49
C ASP A 87 7.86 14.78 4.24
N ARG A 88 9.04 14.67 3.68
CA ARG A 88 10.26 15.20 4.29
C ARG A 88 10.52 16.67 3.98
N SER A 89 9.66 17.31 3.20
CA SER A 89 9.81 18.74 2.86
C SER A 89 9.53 19.67 4.03
N GLY A 90 8.72 19.20 5.01
CA GLY A 90 8.37 19.96 6.22
C GLY A 90 9.49 20.05 7.28
N GLY A 91 10.67 19.43 7.05
CA GLY A 91 11.72 19.43 8.07
C GLY A 91 11.25 18.78 9.37
N VAL A 92 11.26 19.53 10.50
CA VAL A 92 10.80 19.02 11.81
C VAL A 92 9.30 18.71 11.84
N ASP A 93 8.51 19.36 10.99
CA ASP A 93 7.06 19.16 10.88
C ASP A 93 6.68 18.04 9.90
N SER A 94 7.68 17.32 9.38
CA SER A 94 7.45 16.19 8.48
C SER A 94 6.62 15.10 9.13
N ASP A 95 5.60 14.62 8.41
CA ASP A 95 4.70 13.56 8.87
C ASP A 95 4.24 12.71 7.68
N LEU A 96 3.44 11.68 7.95
CA LEU A 96 2.71 10.93 6.92
C LEU A 96 1.67 11.83 6.26
N MET A 97 1.73 11.91 4.94
CA MET A 97 0.81 12.72 4.15
C MET A 97 0.25 11.90 2.99
N PRO A 98 -1.05 12.07 2.66
CA PRO A 98 -1.62 11.50 1.45
C PRO A 98 -0.82 11.88 0.22
N LEU A 99 -0.69 10.95 -0.74
CA LEU A 99 0.04 11.17 -1.98
C LEU A 99 -0.82 11.74 -3.11
N TRP A 100 -2.11 11.49 -3.06
CA TRP A 100 -3.06 11.77 -4.13
C TRP A 100 -4.20 12.63 -3.63
N GLU A 101 -4.64 13.57 -4.45
CA GLU A 101 -5.87 14.30 -4.16
C GLU A 101 -7.09 13.37 -4.23
N PRO A 102 -8.12 13.56 -3.38
CA PRO A 102 -9.27 12.66 -3.32
C PRO A 102 -9.99 12.47 -4.66
N ALA A 103 -10.10 13.54 -5.47
CA ALA A 103 -10.72 13.46 -6.80
C ALA A 103 -9.91 12.56 -7.75
N VAL A 104 -8.59 12.75 -7.79
CA VAL A 104 -7.69 11.93 -8.62
C VAL A 104 -7.73 10.46 -8.19
N LEU A 105 -7.78 10.21 -6.88
CA LEU A 105 -7.87 8.85 -6.35
C LEU A 105 -9.18 8.17 -6.78
N ARG A 106 -10.33 8.85 -6.69
CA ARG A 106 -11.61 8.32 -7.18
C ARG A 106 -11.58 7.97 -8.67
N ASP A 107 -11.05 8.90 -9.48
CA ASP A 107 -10.95 8.68 -10.94
C ASP A 107 -10.01 7.50 -11.25
N ALA A 108 -8.93 7.36 -10.49
CA ALA A 108 -7.98 6.27 -10.64
C ALA A 108 -8.59 4.90 -10.27
N VAL A 109 -9.33 4.83 -9.15
CA VAL A 109 -10.05 3.61 -8.75
C VAL A 109 -11.10 3.23 -9.78
N ALA A 110 -11.89 4.20 -10.26
CA ALA A 110 -12.89 3.96 -11.32
C ALA A 110 -12.22 3.40 -12.59
N ALA A 111 -11.11 3.97 -13.03
CA ALA A 111 -10.39 3.50 -14.21
C ALA A 111 -9.83 2.06 -14.07
N VAL A 112 -9.41 1.68 -12.87
CA VAL A 112 -8.98 0.30 -12.56
C VAL A 112 -10.17 -0.67 -12.63
N HIS A 113 -11.30 -0.30 -12.02
CA HIS A 113 -12.52 -1.10 -12.05
C HIS A 113 -13.10 -1.26 -13.46
N GLU A 114 -13.09 -0.20 -14.27
CA GLU A 114 -13.47 -0.25 -15.69
C GLU A 114 -12.56 -1.18 -16.50
N ALA A 115 -11.29 -1.27 -16.15
CA ALA A 115 -10.34 -2.21 -16.74
C ALA A 115 -10.52 -3.66 -16.24
N GLY A 116 -11.49 -3.93 -15.34
CA GLY A 116 -11.80 -5.25 -14.81
C GLY A 116 -10.84 -5.74 -13.71
N ALA A 117 -10.06 -4.85 -13.11
CA ALA A 117 -9.12 -5.17 -12.04
C ALA A 117 -9.57 -4.56 -10.69
N ARG A 118 -8.86 -4.92 -9.63
CA ARG A 118 -8.99 -4.42 -8.26
C ARG A 118 -7.75 -3.61 -7.88
N ILE A 119 -7.90 -2.79 -6.84
CA ILE A 119 -6.83 -1.94 -6.35
C ILE A 119 -6.55 -2.16 -4.87
N ALA A 120 -5.27 -2.39 -4.54
CA ALA A 120 -4.75 -2.43 -3.19
C ALA A 120 -3.94 -1.15 -2.90
N VAL A 121 -4.11 -0.58 -1.71
CA VAL A 121 -3.50 0.70 -1.36
C VAL A 121 -2.71 0.58 -0.05
N HIS A 122 -1.42 0.94 -0.08
CA HIS A 122 -0.63 1.11 1.14
C HIS A 122 -1.15 2.32 1.92
N ALA A 123 -1.46 2.15 3.19
CA ALA A 123 -1.89 3.23 4.07
C ALA A 123 -1.46 3.00 5.53
N PHE A 124 -0.78 3.96 6.10
CA PHE A 124 -0.42 3.97 7.52
C PHE A 124 -1.24 4.98 8.31
N SER A 125 -1.40 6.22 7.79
CA SER A 125 -2.00 7.31 8.55
C SER A 125 -3.53 7.26 8.52
N HIS A 126 -4.13 7.69 9.64
CA HIS A 126 -5.56 7.97 9.71
C HIS A 126 -6.04 8.93 8.58
N ARG A 127 -5.20 9.92 8.22
CA ARG A 127 -5.54 11.01 7.28
C ARG A 127 -5.93 10.56 5.88
N VAL A 128 -5.44 9.40 5.42
CA VAL A 128 -5.72 8.92 4.06
C VAL A 128 -6.95 8.03 3.99
N ILE A 129 -7.36 7.44 5.12
CA ILE A 129 -8.36 6.35 5.15
C ILE A 129 -9.70 6.79 4.58
N ASP A 130 -10.24 7.95 4.97
CA ASP A 130 -11.53 8.44 4.47
C ASP A 130 -11.53 8.56 2.94
N SER A 131 -10.44 9.10 2.37
CA SER A 131 -10.30 9.21 0.92
C SER A 131 -10.25 7.85 0.22
N LEU A 132 -9.66 6.82 0.85
CA LEU A 132 -9.66 5.44 0.31
C LEU A 132 -11.06 4.83 0.36
N ILE A 133 -11.78 5.02 1.47
CA ILE A 133 -13.15 4.55 1.64
C ILE A 133 -14.06 5.20 0.59
N GLU A 134 -14.00 6.53 0.44
CA GLU A 134 -14.78 7.29 -0.54
C GLU A 134 -14.47 6.91 -1.99
N ALA A 135 -13.21 6.65 -2.29
CA ALA A 135 -12.80 6.21 -3.62
C ALA A 135 -13.26 4.78 -3.95
N GLY A 136 -13.58 3.97 -2.95
CA GLY A 136 -14.04 2.59 -3.11
C GLY A 136 -12.91 1.63 -3.48
N VAL A 137 -11.76 1.74 -2.81
CA VAL A 137 -10.65 0.78 -2.99
C VAL A 137 -11.06 -0.62 -2.55
N ASP A 138 -10.41 -1.65 -3.08
CA ASP A 138 -10.76 -3.04 -2.77
C ASP A 138 -10.00 -3.60 -1.57
N ASP A 139 -8.80 -3.09 -1.29
CA ASP A 139 -7.98 -3.53 -0.16
C ASP A 139 -7.09 -2.40 0.38
N ILE A 140 -7.09 -2.24 1.69
CA ILE A 140 -6.19 -1.35 2.42
C ILE A 140 -5.09 -2.20 3.05
N GLU A 141 -3.87 -2.01 2.59
CA GLU A 141 -2.70 -2.68 3.15
C GLU A 141 -2.23 -1.94 4.39
N HIS A 142 -1.94 -2.68 5.44
CA HIS A 142 -1.56 -2.22 6.77
C HIS A 142 -2.72 -1.63 7.56
N GLY A 143 -3.29 -0.50 7.14
CA GLY A 143 -4.43 0.13 7.79
C GLY A 143 -4.18 0.55 9.25
N SER A 144 -2.94 0.86 9.60
CA SER A 144 -2.53 1.04 11.01
C SER A 144 -3.13 2.27 11.70
N GLY A 145 -3.67 3.20 10.91
CA GLY A 145 -4.35 4.39 11.41
C GLY A 145 -5.88 4.34 11.32
N ILE A 146 -6.45 3.17 11.01
CA ILE A 146 -7.91 2.98 10.98
C ILE A 146 -8.45 3.10 12.40
N ASP A 147 -9.47 3.93 12.60
CA ASP A 147 -10.23 4.00 13.85
C ASP A 147 -11.52 3.16 13.79
N ALA A 148 -12.29 3.14 14.88
CA ALA A 148 -13.49 2.32 15.00
C ALA A 148 -14.61 2.73 14.03
N ASP A 149 -14.76 4.03 13.75
CA ASP A 149 -15.78 4.52 12.82
C ASP A 149 -15.40 4.17 11.39
N GLN A 150 -14.15 4.37 11.01
CA GLN A 150 -13.59 3.97 9.72
C GLN A 150 -13.65 2.45 9.52
N ALA A 151 -13.35 1.66 10.56
CA ALA A 151 -13.46 0.20 10.50
C ALA A 151 -14.90 -0.26 10.22
N SER A 152 -15.89 0.41 10.83
CA SER A 152 -17.30 0.13 10.59
C SER A 152 -17.72 0.45 9.16
N GLU A 153 -17.25 1.58 8.60
CA GLU A 153 -17.54 1.96 7.22
C GLU A 153 -16.82 1.05 6.20
N ILE A 154 -15.58 0.68 6.46
CA ILE A 154 -14.80 -0.30 5.68
C ILE A 154 -15.56 -1.63 5.60
N ALA A 155 -16.05 -2.12 6.74
CA ALA A 155 -16.82 -3.36 6.80
C ALA A 155 -18.16 -3.24 6.04
N ALA A 156 -18.87 -2.12 6.20
CA ALA A 156 -20.15 -1.88 5.51
C ALA A 156 -20.00 -1.84 3.99
N ARG A 157 -18.87 -1.36 3.48
CA ARG A 157 -18.56 -1.31 2.04
C ARG A 157 -17.88 -2.57 1.51
N GLY A 158 -17.52 -3.53 2.36
CA GLY A 158 -16.86 -4.77 1.96
C GLY A 158 -15.41 -4.56 1.48
N ILE A 159 -14.76 -3.48 1.93
CA ILE A 159 -13.34 -3.23 1.66
C ILE A 159 -12.51 -4.19 2.51
N ALA A 160 -11.55 -4.87 1.91
CA ALA A 160 -10.63 -5.74 2.65
C ALA A 160 -9.55 -4.92 3.37
N VAL A 161 -9.04 -5.45 4.47
CA VAL A 161 -7.84 -4.92 5.14
C VAL A 161 -6.83 -6.05 5.29
N THR A 162 -5.60 -5.80 4.87
CA THR A 162 -4.46 -6.71 5.04
C THR A 162 -3.55 -6.21 6.15
N PRO A 163 -3.84 -6.49 7.45
CA PRO A 163 -3.09 -5.97 8.57
C PRO A 163 -1.72 -6.63 8.63
N THR A 164 -0.67 -5.84 8.58
CA THR A 164 0.71 -6.32 8.63
C THR A 164 1.22 -6.21 10.07
N LEU A 165 0.76 -7.08 10.96
CA LEU A 165 1.00 -7.01 12.41
C LEU A 165 2.48 -6.86 12.76
N ARG A 166 3.38 -7.53 12.03
CA ARG A 166 4.82 -7.38 12.21
C ARG A 166 5.32 -5.97 11.93
N GLN A 167 4.71 -5.27 11.00
CA GLN A 167 5.03 -3.88 10.68
C GLN A 167 4.69 -2.95 11.85
N VAL A 168 3.55 -3.17 12.48
CA VAL A 168 3.10 -2.36 13.63
C VAL A 168 4.10 -2.49 14.80
N GLU A 169 4.64 -3.68 15.05
CA GLU A 169 5.69 -3.89 16.05
C GLU A 169 6.98 -3.11 15.76
N LEU A 170 7.24 -2.77 14.48
CA LEU A 170 8.40 -1.98 14.07
C LEU A 170 8.20 -0.48 14.20
N PHE A 171 6.97 0.01 14.39
CA PHE A 171 6.70 1.47 14.43
C PHE A 171 7.47 2.19 15.53
N ARG A 172 7.61 1.61 16.73
CA ARG A 172 8.44 2.20 17.79
C ARG A 172 9.91 2.31 17.38
N HIS A 173 10.40 1.36 16.57
CA HIS A 173 11.76 1.42 16.04
C HIS A 173 11.90 2.55 15.01
N PHE A 174 10.92 2.71 14.13
CA PHE A 174 10.88 3.83 13.18
C PHE A 174 10.75 5.18 13.90
N ALA A 175 9.94 5.27 14.96
CA ALA A 175 9.85 6.45 15.79
C ALA A 175 11.22 6.81 16.40
N ALA A 176 11.93 5.82 16.96
CA ALA A 176 13.25 6.03 17.53
C ALA A 176 14.29 6.46 16.48
N GLN A 177 14.26 5.85 15.27
CA GLN A 177 15.15 6.23 14.16
C GLN A 177 14.87 7.63 13.62
N ALA A 178 13.60 8.05 13.57
CA ALA A 178 13.21 9.38 13.14
C ALA A 178 13.70 10.45 14.14
N GLY A 179 13.58 10.14 15.42
CA GLY A 179 14.15 10.91 16.53
C GLY A 179 13.86 12.40 16.44
N THR A 180 14.90 13.19 16.66
CA THR A 180 14.81 14.66 16.61
C THR A 180 14.75 15.24 15.19
N LYS A 181 15.06 14.44 14.17
CA LYS A 181 15.06 14.92 12.78
C LYS A 181 13.64 15.13 12.25
N TYR A 182 12.71 14.22 12.64
CA TYR A 182 11.31 14.25 12.22
C TYR A 182 10.41 13.96 13.44
N PRO A 183 10.34 14.87 14.43
CA PRO A 183 9.68 14.60 15.71
C PRO A 183 8.18 14.37 15.57
N VAL A 184 7.49 15.04 14.63
CA VAL A 184 6.06 14.84 14.39
C VAL A 184 5.81 13.43 13.82
N TYR A 185 6.57 13.03 12.81
CA TYR A 185 6.50 11.67 12.28
C TYR A 185 6.84 10.60 13.34
N ALA A 186 7.84 10.87 14.18
CA ALA A 186 8.18 9.97 15.28
C ALA A 186 7.02 9.80 16.27
N ALA A 187 6.34 10.89 16.61
CA ALA A 187 5.15 10.86 17.47
C ALA A 187 3.99 10.09 16.83
N THR A 188 3.75 10.27 15.52
CA THR A 188 2.74 9.54 14.77
C THR A 188 3.03 8.03 14.76
N MET A 189 4.28 7.61 14.51
CA MET A 189 4.67 6.20 14.55
C MET A 189 4.51 5.61 15.96
N GLN A 190 4.90 6.36 17.01
CA GLN A 190 4.74 5.91 18.38
C GLN A 190 3.26 5.75 18.75
N ALA A 191 2.40 6.70 18.39
CA ALA A 191 0.97 6.63 18.65
C ALA A 191 0.33 5.40 17.99
N MET A 192 0.63 5.11 16.71
CA MET A 192 0.14 3.92 16.05
C MET A 192 0.62 2.61 16.72
N TYR A 193 1.84 2.61 17.27
CA TYR A 193 2.32 1.47 18.06
C TYR A 193 1.56 1.32 19.38
N ASP A 194 1.30 2.42 20.09
CA ASP A 194 0.64 2.41 21.40
C ASP A 194 -0.83 1.98 21.27
N ASN A 195 -1.51 2.41 20.22
CA ASN A 195 -2.93 2.11 19.94
C ASN A 195 -3.19 0.77 19.22
N ARG A 196 -2.15 -0.03 18.97
CA ARG A 196 -2.23 -1.28 18.18
C ARG A 196 -3.15 -2.37 18.72
N ARG A 197 -3.72 -2.19 19.87
CA ARG A 197 -4.61 -3.16 20.53
C ARG A 197 -6.05 -2.66 20.66
N GLU A 198 -6.31 -1.47 20.22
CA GLU A 198 -7.63 -0.84 20.20
C GLU A 198 -8.33 -1.13 18.87
#